data_119222b82d03ec5cbcd9ac525d6859fd
#
_entry.id   119222b82d03ec5cbcd9ac525d6859fd
#
_cell.length_a   1.000
_cell.length_b   1.000
_cell.length_c   1.000
_cell.angle_alpha   90.00
_cell.angle_beta   90.00
_cell.angle_gamma   90.00
#
_symmetry.space_group_name_H-M   'P 1'
#
loop_
_entity.id
_entity.type
_entity.pdbx_description
1 polymer ?
#
loop_
_entity_poly.entity_id
_entity_poly.type
_entity_poly.pdbx_seq_one_letter_code
_entity_poly.pdbx_strand_id
1 'polypeptide(L)'
;MQEPNARIHLIATTILSGAIIYFNVKGIELMALIIVTGFVWVAEAFNTAVEAIMDFISPQYHSRVGLIKDISAGAVLMAVFTALITAAIVFLPKLF
;
A
#
# COMPACT_ATOMS: atom_id res chain seq x y z
N MET A 1 -10.51 -9.69 -4.89
CA MET A 1 -9.10 -10.05 -4.89
C MET A 1 -8.82 -11.05 -3.80
N GLN A 2 -8.08 -12.09 -4.14
CA GLN A 2 -7.79 -13.17 -3.19
C GLN A 2 -6.41 -13.02 -2.55
N GLU A 3 -5.79 -11.89 -2.76
CA GLU A 3 -4.46 -11.62 -2.23
C GLU A 3 -4.54 -11.35 -0.73
N PRO A 4 -3.74 -12.07 0.10
CA PRO A 4 -3.68 -11.75 1.53
C PRO A 4 -3.25 -10.30 1.78
N ASN A 5 -2.37 -9.76 0.93
CA ASN A 5 -1.91 -8.38 1.05
C ASN A 5 -3.06 -7.38 0.85
N ALA A 6 -4.01 -7.69 -0.05
CA ALA A 6 -5.16 -6.82 -0.25
C ALA A 6 -6.02 -6.74 1.01
N ARG A 7 -6.16 -7.85 1.74
CA ARG A 7 -6.90 -7.85 3.00
C ARG A 7 -6.23 -6.97 4.04
N ILE A 8 -4.90 -7.04 4.13
CA ILE A 8 -4.13 -6.20 5.05
C ILE A 8 -4.33 -4.74 4.69
N HIS A 9 -4.26 -4.39 3.42
CA HIS A 9 -4.45 -3.01 2.97
C HIS A 9 -5.87 -2.53 3.23
N LEU A 10 -6.86 -3.40 3.08
CA LEU A 10 -8.24 -3.04 3.35
C LEU A 10 -8.44 -2.77 4.84
N ILE A 11 -7.90 -3.61 5.70
CA ILE A 11 -7.98 -3.42 7.15
C ILE A 11 -7.28 -2.12 7.53
N ALA A 12 -6.07 -1.89 7.01
CA ALA A 12 -5.32 -0.67 7.31
C ALA A 12 -6.07 0.57 6.84
N THR A 13 -6.67 0.52 5.66
CA THR A 13 -7.44 1.63 5.12
C THR A 13 -8.66 1.92 5.98
N THR A 14 -9.32 0.88 6.47
CA THR A 14 -10.49 1.02 7.34
C THR A 14 -10.09 1.67 8.67
N ILE A 15 -9.00 1.22 9.27
CA ILE A 15 -8.48 1.80 10.51
C ILE A 15 -8.10 3.26 10.29
N LEU A 16 -7.43 3.55 9.19
CA LEU A 16 -7.03 4.92 8.86
C LEU A 16 -8.25 5.82 8.70
N SER A 17 -9.29 5.34 8.02
CA SER A 17 -10.51 6.10 7.82
C SER A 17 -11.16 6.43 9.16
N GLY A 18 -11.19 5.47 10.07
CA GLY A 18 -11.70 5.71 11.42
C GLY A 18 -10.89 6.75 12.16
N ALA A 19 -9.57 6.71 12.05
CA ALA A 19 -8.69 7.68 12.70
C ALA A 19 -8.90 9.09 12.11
N ILE A 20 -9.06 9.18 10.79
CA ILE A 20 -9.33 10.47 10.14
C ILE A 20 -10.60 11.09 10.71
N ILE A 21 -11.64 10.30 10.85
CA ILE A 21 -12.91 10.78 11.40
C ILE A 21 -12.76 11.14 12.87
N TYR A 22 -12.12 10.27 13.65
CA TYR A 22 -11.97 10.49 15.08
C TYR A 22 -11.20 11.76 15.40
N PHE A 23 -10.08 12.01 14.70
CA PHE A 23 -9.24 13.19 14.93
C PHE A 23 -9.66 14.38 14.08
N ASN A 24 -10.71 14.23 13.28
CA ASN A 24 -11.23 15.31 12.42
C ASN A 24 -10.14 15.89 11.52
N VAL A 25 -9.39 14.99 10.88
CA VAL A 25 -8.32 15.36 9.95
C VAL A 25 -8.93 16.00 8.71
N LYS A 26 -8.39 17.13 8.28
CA LYS A 26 -8.89 17.84 7.12
C LYS A 26 -7.79 18.67 6.48
N GLY A 27 -8.12 19.27 5.33
CA GLY A 27 -7.19 20.13 4.62
C GLY A 27 -6.05 19.36 4.02
N ILE A 28 -4.86 19.94 4.09
CA ILE A 28 -3.65 19.35 3.50
C ILE A 28 -3.31 18.00 4.09
N GLU A 29 -3.54 17.85 5.39
CA GLU A 29 -3.29 16.56 6.05
C GLU A 29 -4.18 15.45 5.47
N LEU A 30 -5.46 15.76 5.27
CA LEU A 30 -6.38 14.80 4.68
C LEU A 30 -5.97 14.47 3.24
N MET A 31 -5.60 15.49 2.47
CA MET A 31 -5.15 15.28 1.09
C MET A 31 -3.92 14.37 1.05
N ALA A 32 -2.94 14.61 1.93
CA ALA A 32 -1.75 13.80 1.99
C ALA A 32 -2.08 12.33 2.29
N LEU A 33 -2.97 12.08 3.24
CA LEU A 33 -3.37 10.73 3.60
C LEU A 33 -4.12 10.03 2.46
N ILE A 34 -4.98 10.76 1.77
CA ILE A 34 -5.70 10.19 0.60
C ILE A 34 -4.70 9.80 -0.49
N ILE A 35 -3.75 10.68 -0.78
CA ILE A 35 -2.78 10.44 -1.84
C ILE A 35 -1.91 9.23 -1.54
N VAL A 36 -1.33 9.15 -0.32
CA VAL A 36 -0.47 8.03 -0.01
C VAL A 36 -1.23 6.72 0.08
N THR A 37 -2.46 6.75 0.58
CA THR A 37 -3.31 5.55 0.65
C THR A 37 -3.66 5.07 -0.75
N GLY A 38 -4.06 5.97 -1.63
CA GLY A 38 -4.34 5.63 -3.03
C GLY A 38 -3.11 5.06 -3.72
N PHE A 39 -1.94 5.64 -3.43
CA PHE A 39 -0.69 5.16 -4.01
C PHE A 39 -0.38 3.72 -3.57
N VAL A 40 -0.63 3.38 -2.32
CA VAL A 40 -0.47 2.01 -1.84
C VAL A 40 -1.37 1.06 -2.62
N TRP A 41 -2.63 1.43 -2.80
CA TRP A 41 -3.58 0.60 -3.55
C TRP A 41 -3.17 0.44 -5.02
N VAL A 42 -2.69 1.51 -5.64
CA VAL A 42 -2.19 1.45 -7.02
C VAL A 42 -0.98 0.53 -7.11
N ALA A 43 -0.03 0.68 -6.18
CA ALA A 43 1.17 -0.17 -6.16
C ALA A 43 0.78 -1.64 -5.99
N GLU A 44 -0.18 -1.93 -5.12
CA GLU A 44 -0.65 -3.30 -4.90
C GLU A 44 -1.31 -3.86 -6.16
N ALA A 45 -2.11 -3.06 -6.85
CA ALA A 45 -2.75 -3.50 -8.08
C ALA A 45 -1.71 -3.83 -9.15
N PHE A 46 -0.69 -3.00 -9.29
CA PHE A 46 0.40 -3.27 -10.23
C PHE A 46 1.19 -4.51 -9.84
N ASN A 47 1.45 -4.71 -8.55
CA ASN A 47 2.13 -5.91 -8.08
C ASN A 47 1.33 -7.16 -8.43
N THR A 48 0.01 -7.13 -8.22
CA THR A 48 -0.87 -8.24 -8.57
C THR A 48 -0.82 -8.52 -10.07
N ALA A 49 -0.84 -7.47 -10.89
CA ALA A 49 -0.76 -7.62 -12.34
C ALA A 49 0.58 -8.21 -12.78
N VAL A 50 1.67 -7.75 -12.18
CA VAL A 50 3.01 -8.28 -12.49
C VAL A 50 3.10 -9.76 -12.15
N GLU A 51 2.58 -10.16 -10.98
CA GLU A 51 2.60 -11.56 -10.58
C GLU A 51 1.78 -12.42 -11.53
N ALA A 52 0.60 -11.93 -11.94
CA ALA A 52 -0.24 -12.66 -12.88
C ALA A 52 0.43 -12.80 -14.24
N ILE A 53 1.10 -11.76 -14.72
CA ILE A 53 1.82 -11.79 -15.98
C ILE A 53 2.97 -12.79 -15.91
N MET A 54 3.75 -12.75 -14.83
CA MET A 54 4.89 -13.64 -14.67
C MET A 54 4.46 -15.10 -14.56
N ASP A 55 3.37 -15.37 -13.86
CA ASP A 55 2.84 -16.72 -13.73
C ASP A 55 2.30 -17.24 -15.05
N PHE A 56 1.74 -16.35 -15.89
CA PHE A 56 1.25 -16.72 -17.20
C PHE A 56 2.40 -17.03 -18.17
N ILE A 57 3.44 -16.21 -18.16
CA ILE A 57 4.58 -16.35 -19.07
C ILE A 57 5.48 -17.51 -18.65
N SER A 58 5.72 -17.65 -17.35
CA SER A 58 6.65 -18.64 -16.83
C SER A 58 6.08 -19.25 -15.55
N PRO A 59 5.23 -20.29 -15.70
CA PRO A 59 4.63 -20.95 -14.52
C PRO A 59 5.65 -21.64 -13.64
N GLN A 60 6.80 -22.01 -14.17
CA GLN A 60 7.87 -22.62 -13.39
C GLN A 60 8.82 -21.53 -12.88
N TYR A 61 9.37 -21.77 -11.70
CA TYR A 61 10.30 -20.82 -11.12
C TYR A 61 11.50 -20.57 -12.03
N HIS A 62 11.85 -19.32 -12.18
CA HIS A 62 13.04 -18.87 -12.88
C HIS A 62 13.60 -17.68 -12.09
N SER A 63 14.94 -17.60 -11.98
CA SER A 63 15.55 -16.54 -11.17
C SER A 63 15.17 -15.13 -11.62
N ARG A 64 15.02 -14.91 -12.92
CA ARG A 64 14.58 -13.61 -13.43
C ARG A 64 13.13 -13.30 -13.06
N VAL A 65 12.28 -14.31 -13.09
CA VAL A 65 10.88 -14.16 -12.68
C VAL A 65 10.83 -13.80 -11.21
N GLY A 66 11.60 -14.48 -10.37
CA GLY A 66 11.70 -14.17 -8.96
C GLY A 66 12.16 -12.74 -8.72
N LEU A 67 13.17 -12.28 -9.46
CA LEU A 67 13.68 -10.93 -9.35
C LEU A 67 12.60 -9.89 -9.69
N ILE A 68 11.88 -10.12 -10.80
CA ILE A 68 10.82 -9.19 -11.23
C ILE A 68 9.73 -9.11 -10.18
N LYS A 69 9.31 -10.25 -9.63
CA LYS A 69 8.30 -10.29 -8.57
C LYS A 69 8.78 -9.57 -7.32
N ASP A 70 10.05 -9.74 -6.95
CA ASP A 70 10.63 -9.09 -5.78
C ASP A 70 10.67 -7.58 -5.93
N ILE A 71 11.06 -7.10 -7.11
CA ILE A 71 11.07 -5.66 -7.39
C ILE A 71 9.66 -5.09 -7.28
N SER A 72 8.69 -5.80 -7.82
CA SER A 72 7.29 -5.38 -7.78
C SER A 72 6.77 -5.34 -6.33
N ALA A 73 7.09 -6.36 -5.55
CA ALA A 73 6.72 -6.39 -4.13
C ALA A 73 7.43 -5.28 -3.35
N GLY A 74 8.69 -5.01 -3.70
CA GLY A 74 9.45 -3.92 -3.08
C GLY A 74 8.81 -2.56 -3.31
N ALA A 75 8.20 -2.35 -4.49
CA ALA A 75 7.49 -1.12 -4.79
C ALA A 75 6.31 -0.92 -3.83
N VAL A 76 5.59 -2.01 -3.53
CA VAL A 76 4.50 -1.96 -2.55
C VAL A 76 5.03 -1.59 -1.16
N LEU A 77 6.15 -2.20 -0.75
CA LEU A 77 6.76 -1.89 0.54
C LEU A 77 7.18 -0.43 0.63
N MET A 78 7.73 0.13 -0.44
CA MET A 78 8.11 1.54 -0.47
C MET A 78 6.88 2.44 -0.34
N ALA A 79 5.79 2.09 -1.01
CA ALA A 79 4.55 2.85 -0.91
C ALA A 79 3.98 2.79 0.50
N VAL A 80 3.98 1.61 1.13
CA VAL A 80 3.51 1.43 2.50
C VAL A 80 4.36 2.22 3.48
N PHE A 81 5.68 2.18 3.31
CA PHE A 81 6.60 2.92 4.17
C PHE A 81 6.34 4.41 4.09
N THR A 82 6.15 4.93 2.87
CA THR A 82 5.80 6.33 2.66
C THR A 82 4.49 6.69 3.35
N ALA A 83 3.49 5.82 3.25
CA ALA A 83 2.20 6.04 3.90
C ALA A 83 2.33 6.05 5.41
N LEU A 84 3.16 5.15 5.97
CA LEU A 84 3.37 5.10 7.41
C LEU A 84 4.07 6.36 7.93
N ILE A 85 5.06 6.86 7.19
CA ILE A 85 5.73 8.11 7.56
C ILE A 85 4.74 9.27 7.54
N THR A 86 3.92 9.34 6.49
CA THR A 86 2.91 10.40 6.37
C THR A 86 1.92 10.34 7.51
N ALA A 87 1.44 9.13 7.84
CA ALA A 87 0.51 8.95 8.95
C ALA A 87 1.14 9.36 10.28
N ALA A 88 2.41 9.04 10.47
CA ALA A 88 3.12 9.42 11.69
C ALA A 88 3.19 10.95 11.81
N ILE A 89 3.51 11.63 10.73
CA ILE A 89 3.58 13.10 10.72
C ILE A 89 2.23 13.72 11.07
N VAL A 90 1.14 13.13 10.56
CA VAL A 90 -0.19 13.67 10.79
C VAL A 90 -0.69 13.36 12.20
N PHE A 91 -0.54 12.12 12.65
CA PHE A 91 -1.22 11.66 13.87
C PHE A 91 -0.40 11.80 15.15
N LEU A 92 0.93 11.67 15.10
CA LEU A 92 1.72 11.78 16.32
C LEU A 92 1.52 13.11 17.06
N PRO A 93 1.52 14.28 16.38
CA PRO A 93 1.25 15.53 17.10
C PRO A 93 -0.14 15.59 17.72
N LYS A 94 -1.09 14.81 17.20
CA LYS A 94 -2.44 14.81 17.74
C LYS A 94 -2.59 13.92 18.97
N LEU A 95 -1.65 12.98 19.14
CA LEU A 95 -1.65 12.06 20.27
C LEU A 95 -0.90 12.64 21.47
N PHE A 96 0.02 13.56 21.22
CA PHE A 96 0.86 14.18 22.27
C PHE A 96 0.70 15.72 22.30
#